data_075f22c07285882fd0237ecb376be51a
#
_entry.id   075f22c07285882fd0237ecb376be51a
#
_cell.length_a   1.000
_cell.length_b   1.000
_cell.length_c   1.000
_cell.angle_alpha   90.00
_cell.angle_beta   90.00
_cell.angle_gamma   90.00
#
_symmetry.space_group_name_H-M   'P 1'
#
loop_
_entity.id
_entity.type
_entity.pdbx_description
1 polymer ?
#
loop_
_entity_poly.entity_id
_entity_poly.type
_entity_poly.pdbx_seq_one_letter_code
_entity_poly.pdbx_strand_id
1 'polypeptide(L)'
;PDAQDKLFDTITGLSAAGSALATEYVPGMADFDAEKARARTQPMRDMGLDIDMASLVYPGARNHVLDYLAKTGWHMAGFPRDELYVASGLEVPEPRDDDPIGEVIYVRATLD
;
A
#
# COMPACT_ATOMS: atom_id res chain seq x y z
N PRO A 1 7.32 9.50 6.34
CA PRO A 1 5.96 10.06 6.40
C PRO A 1 5.78 11.20 5.42
N ASP A 2 6.59 12.26 5.52
CA ASP A 2 6.45 13.50 4.72
C ASP A 2 6.60 13.26 3.21
N ALA A 3 7.33 12.25 2.78
CA ALA A 3 7.52 11.94 1.36
C ALA A 3 6.22 11.44 0.69
N GLN A 4 5.41 10.68 1.42
CA GLN A 4 4.10 10.24 0.94
C GLN A 4 3.17 11.44 0.73
N ASP A 5 3.10 12.33 1.69
CA ASP A 5 2.25 13.53 1.63
C ASP A 5 2.67 14.44 0.48
N LYS A 6 3.98 14.70 0.35
CA LYS A 6 4.53 15.47 -0.79
C LYS A 6 4.21 14.83 -2.14
N LEU A 7 4.24 13.52 -2.24
CA LEU A 7 3.87 12.83 -3.47
C LEU A 7 2.41 13.11 -3.85
N PHE A 8 1.49 12.95 -2.89
CA PHE A 8 0.07 13.23 -3.13
C PHE A 8 -0.21 14.70 -3.40
N ASP A 9 0.47 15.63 -2.72
CA ASP A 9 0.36 17.06 -3.00
C ASP A 9 0.83 17.40 -4.43
N THR A 10 1.94 16.78 -4.85
CA THR A 10 2.46 16.97 -6.22
C THR A 10 1.50 16.40 -7.25
N ILE A 11 0.99 15.19 -7.05
CA ILE A 11 -0.01 14.57 -7.94
C ILE A 11 -1.24 15.47 -8.03
N THR A 12 -1.78 15.91 -6.90
CA THR A 12 -2.96 16.78 -6.84
C THR A 12 -2.72 18.09 -7.59
N GLY A 13 -1.57 18.74 -7.36
CA GLY A 13 -1.22 20.01 -8.00
C GLY A 13 -1.02 19.93 -9.52
N LEU A 14 -0.67 18.75 -10.04
CA LEU A 14 -0.49 18.50 -11.47
C LEU A 14 -1.73 17.90 -12.16
N SER A 15 -2.75 17.53 -11.39
CA SER A 15 -3.96 16.89 -11.91
C SER A 15 -5.04 17.93 -12.23
N ALA A 16 -5.75 17.70 -13.33
CA ALA A 16 -6.95 18.45 -13.67
C ALA A 16 -8.19 17.83 -13.02
N ALA A 17 -9.27 18.61 -12.90
CA ALA A 17 -10.57 18.10 -12.49
C ALA A 17 -10.99 16.91 -13.38
N GLY A 18 -11.52 15.87 -12.76
CA GLY A 18 -11.88 14.61 -13.41
C GLY A 18 -10.73 13.60 -13.54
N SER A 19 -9.51 13.95 -13.11
CA SER A 19 -8.39 13.00 -13.08
C SER A 19 -8.70 11.83 -12.16
N ALA A 20 -8.25 10.63 -12.55
CA ALA A 20 -8.36 9.42 -11.75
C ALA A 20 -7.00 9.00 -11.19
N LEU A 21 -7.00 8.54 -9.94
CA LEU A 21 -5.83 8.01 -9.24
C LEU A 21 -6.15 6.60 -8.72
N ALA A 22 -5.22 5.70 -8.89
CA ALA A 22 -5.23 4.40 -8.23
C ALA A 22 -3.96 4.25 -7.40
N THR A 23 -4.09 3.81 -6.16
CA THR A 23 -2.96 3.58 -5.26
C THR A 23 -3.28 2.45 -4.30
N GLU A 24 -2.26 2.00 -3.58
CA GLU A 24 -2.39 1.04 -2.49
C GLU A 24 -2.13 1.73 -1.16
N TYR A 25 -2.75 1.20 -0.12
CA TYR A 25 -2.47 1.58 1.25
C TYR A 25 -2.32 0.33 2.12
N VAL A 26 -1.24 0.30 2.89
CA VAL A 26 -0.93 -0.80 3.79
C VAL A 26 -0.95 -0.27 5.23
N PRO A 27 -2.05 -0.47 5.98
CA PRO A 27 -2.19 0.07 7.35
C PRO A 27 -1.07 -0.40 8.29
N GLY A 28 -0.60 -1.65 8.14
CA GLY A 28 0.46 -2.24 8.96
C GLY A 28 1.87 -1.76 8.65
N MET A 29 2.07 -0.84 7.71
CA MET A 29 3.41 -0.40 7.31
C MET A 29 4.16 0.35 8.43
N ALA A 30 3.45 0.96 9.38
CA ALA A 30 4.05 1.60 10.54
C ALA A 30 4.79 0.58 11.43
N ASP A 31 4.28 -0.63 11.51
CA ASP A 31 4.78 -1.75 12.32
C ASP A 31 5.50 -2.80 11.45
N PHE A 32 6.01 -2.41 10.29
CA PHE A 32 6.67 -3.31 9.35
C PHE A 32 7.87 -4.03 10.00
N ASP A 33 7.83 -5.36 9.97
CA ASP A 33 8.87 -6.21 10.51
C ASP A 33 9.90 -6.59 9.43
N ALA A 34 11.04 -5.89 9.47
CA ALA A 34 12.12 -6.10 8.52
C ALA A 34 12.77 -7.49 8.65
N GLU A 35 12.80 -8.07 9.85
CA GLU A 35 13.38 -9.40 10.04
C GLU A 35 12.50 -10.49 9.44
N LYS A 36 11.18 -10.41 9.64
CA LYS A 36 10.22 -11.30 8.96
C LYS A 36 10.30 -11.17 7.45
N ALA A 37 10.41 -9.95 6.92
CA ALA A 37 10.54 -9.72 5.50
C ALA A 37 11.81 -10.35 4.93
N ARG A 38 12.94 -10.22 5.62
CA ARG A 38 14.22 -10.85 5.21
C ARG A 38 14.15 -12.36 5.26
N ALA A 39 13.57 -12.93 6.33
CA ALA A 39 13.40 -14.37 6.46
C ALA A 39 12.54 -14.94 5.32
N ARG A 40 11.46 -14.26 4.96
CA ARG A 40 10.55 -14.67 3.88
C ARG A 40 11.21 -14.63 2.50
N THR A 41 12.12 -13.68 2.26
CA THR A 41 12.82 -13.53 0.98
C THR A 41 14.12 -14.34 0.89
N GLN A 42 14.55 -14.99 1.96
CA GLN A 42 15.78 -15.78 1.98
C GLN A 42 15.81 -16.89 0.89
N PRO A 43 14.74 -17.66 0.65
CA PRO A 43 14.75 -18.64 -0.45
C PRO A 43 14.99 -18.01 -1.82
N MET A 44 14.54 -16.79 -2.06
CA MET A 44 14.77 -16.07 -3.31
C MET A 44 16.26 -15.68 -3.45
N ARG A 45 16.89 -15.24 -2.35
CA ARG A 45 18.33 -14.95 -2.34
C ARG A 45 19.16 -16.19 -2.58
N ASP A 46 18.78 -17.32 -1.99
CA ASP A 46 19.45 -18.60 -2.18
C ASP A 46 19.38 -19.07 -3.65
N MET A 47 18.36 -18.62 -4.40
CA MET A 47 18.24 -18.83 -5.85
C MET A 47 18.97 -17.77 -6.70
N GLY A 48 19.69 -16.83 -6.08
CA GLY A 48 20.45 -15.79 -6.77
C GLY A 48 19.70 -14.47 -7.01
N LEU A 49 18.49 -14.31 -6.49
CA LEU A 49 17.74 -13.05 -6.52
C LEU A 49 18.11 -12.20 -5.30
N ASP A 50 19.18 -11.42 -5.40
CA ASP A 50 19.66 -10.56 -4.31
C ASP A 50 18.84 -9.27 -4.19
N ILE A 51 17.56 -9.41 -3.76
CA ILE A 51 16.68 -8.29 -3.49
C ILE A 51 16.41 -8.23 -1.98
N ASP A 52 16.85 -7.16 -1.33
CA ASP A 52 16.47 -6.86 0.05
C ASP A 52 15.19 -6.03 0.08
N MET A 53 14.04 -6.70 0.04
CA MET A 53 12.73 -6.05 0.12
C MET A 53 12.57 -5.19 1.38
N ALA A 54 13.21 -5.58 2.48
CA ALA A 54 13.16 -4.82 3.72
C ALA A 54 13.82 -3.44 3.59
N SER A 55 14.84 -3.31 2.74
CA SER A 55 15.51 -2.03 2.51
C SER A 55 14.68 -1.03 1.68
N LEU A 56 13.63 -1.51 1.01
CA LEU A 56 12.75 -0.69 0.18
C LEU A 56 11.59 -0.08 0.96
N VAL A 57 11.40 -0.51 2.20
CA VAL A 57 10.30 -0.05 3.06
C VAL A 57 10.82 0.91 4.12
N TYR A 58 10.19 2.05 4.24
CA TYR A 58 10.42 3.00 5.33
C TYR A 58 9.34 2.77 6.40
N PRO A 59 9.67 2.13 7.51
CA PRO A 59 8.73 1.95 8.61
C PRO A 59 8.44 3.28 9.30
N GLY A 60 7.38 3.33 10.08
CA GLY A 60 7.00 4.47 10.88
C GLY A 60 5.62 5.05 10.54
N ALA A 61 5.15 5.90 11.42
CA ALA A 61 3.85 6.54 11.31
C ALA A 61 3.76 7.40 10.05
N ARG A 62 2.61 7.33 9.40
CA ARG A 62 2.27 8.13 8.22
C ARG A 62 0.78 8.44 8.20
N ASN A 63 0.38 9.43 7.43
CA ASN A 63 -1.02 9.73 7.27
C ASN A 63 -1.77 8.58 6.57
N HIS A 64 -3.00 8.35 7.00
CA HIS A 64 -3.89 7.43 6.31
C HIS A 64 -4.19 7.97 4.91
N VAL A 65 -3.97 7.18 3.88
CA VAL A 65 -4.05 7.63 2.49
C VAL A 65 -5.43 8.18 2.14
N LEU A 66 -6.50 7.49 2.55
CA LEU A 66 -7.86 7.94 2.26
C LEU A 66 -8.15 9.29 2.94
N ASP A 67 -7.77 9.43 4.22
CA ASP A 67 -8.00 10.67 4.96
C ASP A 67 -7.21 11.84 4.38
N TYR A 68 -5.99 11.59 3.91
CA TYR A 68 -5.16 12.61 3.30
C TYR A 68 -5.71 13.06 1.96
N LEU A 69 -6.05 12.14 1.08
CA LEU A 69 -6.65 12.43 -0.22
C LEU A 69 -7.99 13.17 -0.10
N ALA A 70 -8.82 12.79 0.89
CA ALA A 70 -10.09 13.50 1.15
C ALA A 70 -9.90 14.99 1.40
N LYS A 71 -8.85 15.36 2.15
CA LYS A 71 -8.55 16.75 2.49
C LYS A 71 -8.05 17.57 1.29
N THR A 72 -7.59 16.91 0.23
CA THR A 72 -7.02 17.54 -0.96
C THR A 72 -7.94 17.52 -2.17
N GLY A 73 -9.24 17.21 -1.97
CA GLY A 73 -10.27 17.32 -3.01
C GLY A 73 -10.52 16.03 -3.81
N TRP A 74 -9.99 14.91 -3.36
CA TRP A 74 -10.25 13.62 -4.01
C TRP A 74 -11.48 12.94 -3.40
N HIS A 75 -12.34 12.42 -4.26
CA HIS A 75 -13.38 11.47 -3.90
C HIS A 75 -12.83 10.05 -4.09
N MET A 76 -12.82 9.24 -3.06
CA MET A 76 -12.20 7.94 -3.11
C MET A 76 -13.05 6.84 -2.49
N ALA A 77 -12.74 5.60 -2.92
CA ALA A 77 -13.21 4.38 -2.30
C ALA A 77 -12.01 3.46 -2.04
N GLY A 78 -11.99 2.83 -0.87
CA GLY A 78 -11.01 1.83 -0.49
C GLY A 78 -11.61 0.44 -0.56
N PHE A 79 -10.88 -0.51 -1.11
CA PHE A 79 -11.29 -1.90 -1.27
C PHE A 79 -10.25 -2.80 -0.60
N PRO A 80 -10.55 -3.43 0.54
CA PRO A 80 -9.68 -4.45 1.12
C PRO A 80 -9.40 -5.56 0.10
N ARG A 81 -8.17 -6.03 0.07
CA ARG A 81 -7.73 -7.09 -0.84
C ARG A 81 -8.67 -8.29 -0.84
N ASP A 82 -9.08 -8.73 0.34
CA ASP A 82 -9.90 -9.92 0.50
C ASP A 82 -11.30 -9.75 -0.14
N GLU A 83 -11.88 -8.54 -0.06
CA GLU A 83 -13.14 -8.23 -0.76
C GLU A 83 -12.99 -8.34 -2.29
N LEU A 84 -11.84 -7.94 -2.83
CA LEU A 84 -11.57 -8.05 -4.27
C LEU A 84 -11.41 -9.51 -4.70
N TYR A 85 -10.81 -10.37 -3.87
CA TYR A 85 -10.76 -11.81 -4.12
C TYR A 85 -12.16 -12.39 -4.23
N VAL A 86 -13.02 -12.12 -3.22
CA VAL A 86 -14.41 -12.59 -3.21
C VAL A 86 -15.20 -12.06 -4.42
N ALA A 87 -15.09 -10.78 -4.72
CA ALA A 87 -15.79 -10.16 -5.86
C ALA A 87 -15.35 -10.74 -7.21
N SER A 88 -14.13 -11.26 -7.29
CA SER A 88 -13.56 -11.89 -8.48
C SER A 88 -13.79 -13.41 -8.55
N GLY A 89 -14.48 -13.99 -7.58
CA GLY A 89 -14.72 -15.43 -7.50
C GLY A 89 -13.48 -16.25 -7.14
N LEU A 90 -12.50 -15.62 -6.50
CA LEU A 90 -11.26 -16.24 -6.06
C LEU A 90 -11.33 -16.56 -4.56
N GLU A 91 -10.62 -17.60 -4.15
CA GLU A 91 -10.46 -17.91 -2.73
C GLU A 91 -9.58 -16.87 -2.04
N VAL A 92 -10.02 -16.42 -0.87
CA VAL A 92 -9.20 -15.55 -0.02
C VAL A 92 -8.06 -16.37 0.55
N PRO A 93 -6.79 -15.97 0.37
CA PRO A 93 -5.66 -16.66 0.95
C PRO A 93 -5.75 -16.71 2.47
N GLU A 94 -5.40 -17.85 3.05
CA GLU A 94 -5.33 -17.98 4.51
C GLU A 94 -4.32 -16.98 5.10
N PRO A 95 -4.66 -16.34 6.22
CA PRO A 95 -3.73 -15.45 6.91
C PRO A 95 -2.45 -16.20 7.27
N ARG A 96 -1.31 -15.54 7.07
CA ARG A 96 0.01 -16.11 7.38
C ARG A 96 0.68 -15.28 8.47
N ASP A 97 1.15 -15.95 9.52
CA ASP A 97 1.87 -15.30 10.63
C ASP A 97 3.21 -14.71 10.19
N ASP A 98 3.75 -15.18 9.06
CA ASP A 98 5.01 -14.70 8.47
C ASP A 98 4.81 -13.56 7.45
N ASP A 99 3.60 -13.05 7.28
CA ASP A 99 3.33 -11.93 6.36
C ASP A 99 3.83 -10.60 6.98
N PRO A 100 4.85 -9.96 6.39
CA PRO A 100 5.41 -8.72 6.92
C PRO A 100 4.56 -7.49 6.61
N ILE A 101 3.59 -7.61 5.71
CA ILE A 101 2.78 -6.50 5.19
C ILE A 101 1.39 -6.49 5.82
N GLY A 102 0.76 -7.66 5.97
CA GLY A 102 -0.60 -7.78 6.46
C GLY A 102 -1.64 -7.34 5.44
N GLU A 103 -2.60 -6.52 5.88
CA GLU A 103 -3.71 -6.05 5.06
C GLU A 103 -3.25 -5.03 4.01
N VAL A 104 -3.78 -5.15 2.80
CA VAL A 104 -3.63 -4.16 1.72
C VAL A 104 -5.00 -3.64 1.32
N ILE A 105 -5.12 -2.31 1.25
CA ILE A 105 -6.31 -1.62 0.79
C ILE A 105 -5.99 -1.00 -0.57
N TYR A 106 -6.75 -1.35 -1.60
CA TYR A 106 -6.68 -0.73 -2.91
C TYR A 106 -7.57 0.49 -2.96
N VAL A 107 -7.02 1.61 -3.37
CA VAL A 107 -7.72 2.91 -3.38
C VAL A 107 -7.94 3.36 -4.80
N ARG A 108 -9.18 3.72 -5.12
CA ARG A 108 -9.56 4.41 -6.34
C ARG A 108 -10.07 5.79 -5.99
N ALA A 109 -9.57 6.81 -6.66
CA ALA A 109 -9.94 8.20 -6.40
C ALA A 109 -10.19 8.97 -7.69
N THR A 110 -11.04 10.00 -7.61
CA THR A 110 -11.31 10.96 -8.68
C THR A 110 -11.21 12.37 -8.11
N LEU A 111 -10.48 13.25 -8.79
CA LEU A 111 -10.34 14.64 -8.38
C LEU A 111 -11.54 15.46 -8.86
N ASP A 112 -12.08 16.29 -7.98
CA ASP A 112 -13.14 17.23 -8.32
C ASP A 112 -12.69 18.36 -9.26
#